data_f1b2ecc32f7864ff3ce526eb26e7bbca
#
_entry.id   f1b2ecc32f7864ff3ce526eb26e7bbca
#
_cell.length_a   1.000
_cell.length_b   1.000
_cell.length_c   1.000
_cell.angle_alpha   90.00
_cell.angle_beta   90.00
_cell.angle_gamma   90.00
#
_symmetry.space_group_name_H-M   'P 1'
#
loop_
_entity.id
_entity.type
_entity.pdbx_description
1 polymer ?
#
loop_
_entity_poly.entity_id
_entity_poly.type
_entity_poly.pdbx_seq_one_letter_code
_entity_poly.pdbx_strand_id
1 'polypeptide(L)'
;MARYILRRLALLPPVLLGVSLLLFVLTHVVPADPAKLAAGEHAGPEQVAAVRKAFGLDRPLPEQYLIYLVHLVHGDFGTSMRTNSSVLDDLRTYFPATIELTTSAMLVTVLLGVPLGMIGAIGRGGLSDLIAQFASLAGLSFPIFVFGILMQLIFSRWLDWLPLASRLATGEVPPSRITGLFVVDSLLAGNGAMLQSALLHLVLPTVTLALASLAPAARLTRSTMLEILTQDYVRTAWAKGMAPVRVYLRHGLRNALIPVLTILALQVSALLGGVFVVELIFAWPGLGLYSVESIISLDYSPIMGTALLLTVIYVLVGLTVDILYAFFDPRIRY
;
A
#
# COMPACT_ATOMS: atom_id res chain seq x y z
N MET A 1 -16.75 -12.65 -17.70
CA MET A 1 -16.19 -11.45 -17.07
C MET A 1 -17.21 -10.66 -16.23
N ALA A 2 -18.29 -10.11 -16.79
CA ALA A 2 -19.26 -9.34 -16.02
C ALA A 2 -19.85 -10.12 -14.83
N ARG A 3 -20.26 -11.39 -14.99
CA ARG A 3 -20.78 -12.23 -13.91
C ARG A 3 -19.75 -12.47 -12.79
N TYR A 4 -18.47 -12.60 -13.13
CA TYR A 4 -17.38 -12.75 -12.17
C TYR A 4 -17.17 -11.48 -11.35
N ILE A 5 -17.10 -10.33 -12.03
CA ILE A 5 -16.97 -9.01 -11.40
C ILE A 5 -18.15 -8.77 -10.43
N LEU A 6 -19.38 -9.02 -10.89
CA LEU A 6 -20.59 -8.87 -10.07
C LEU A 6 -20.55 -9.80 -8.85
N ARG A 7 -20.10 -11.04 -8.99
CA ARG A 7 -19.96 -11.98 -7.87
C ARG A 7 -18.93 -11.49 -6.85
N ARG A 8 -17.79 -10.95 -7.31
CA ARG A 8 -16.76 -10.36 -6.43
C ARG A 8 -17.26 -9.13 -5.71
N LEU A 9 -17.94 -8.24 -6.42
CA LEU A 9 -18.55 -7.05 -5.81
C LEU A 9 -19.67 -7.42 -4.83
N ALA A 10 -20.45 -8.47 -5.10
CA ALA A 10 -21.47 -8.98 -4.19
C ALA A 10 -20.91 -9.59 -2.90
N LEU A 11 -19.64 -9.99 -2.88
CA LEU A 11 -18.95 -10.46 -1.67
C LEU A 11 -18.41 -9.31 -0.81
N LEU A 12 -18.32 -8.09 -1.35
CA LEU A 12 -17.80 -6.92 -0.63
C LEU A 12 -18.69 -6.56 0.59
N PRO A 13 -20.02 -6.47 0.51
CA PRO A 13 -20.87 -6.19 1.66
C PRO A 13 -20.70 -7.20 2.82
N PRO A 14 -20.76 -8.53 2.64
CA PRO A 14 -20.55 -9.46 3.74
C PRO A 14 -19.14 -9.39 4.34
N VAL A 15 -18.10 -9.11 3.54
CA VAL A 15 -16.75 -8.90 4.05
C VAL A 15 -16.69 -7.63 4.90
N LEU A 16 -17.25 -6.52 4.42
CA LEU A 16 -17.31 -5.27 5.18
C LEU A 16 -18.11 -5.43 6.48
N LEU A 17 -19.24 -6.15 6.45
CA LEU A 17 -20.00 -6.46 7.65
C LEU A 17 -19.19 -7.29 8.65
N GLY A 18 -18.46 -8.30 8.19
CA GLY A 18 -17.59 -9.11 9.04
C GLY A 18 -16.47 -8.30 9.67
N VAL A 19 -15.79 -7.44 8.88
CA VAL A 19 -14.72 -6.57 9.37
C VAL A 19 -15.28 -5.51 10.33
N SER A 20 -16.41 -4.87 9.99
CA SER A 20 -17.03 -3.87 10.86
C SER A 20 -17.46 -4.46 12.20
N LEU A 21 -18.02 -5.69 12.20
CA LEU A 21 -18.40 -6.37 13.42
C LEU A 21 -17.16 -6.72 14.27
N LEU A 22 -16.12 -7.23 13.65
CA LEU A 22 -14.87 -7.56 14.34
C LEU A 22 -14.25 -6.32 14.98
N LEU A 23 -14.17 -5.22 14.25
CA LEU A 23 -13.64 -3.95 14.75
C LEU A 23 -14.53 -3.39 15.87
N PHE A 24 -15.86 -3.44 15.71
CA PHE A 24 -16.80 -3.02 16.74
C PHE A 24 -16.61 -3.81 18.03
N VAL A 25 -16.48 -5.14 17.93
CA VAL A 25 -16.22 -5.98 19.12
C VAL A 25 -14.86 -5.64 19.75
N LEU A 26 -13.80 -5.49 18.94
CA LEU A 26 -12.47 -5.13 19.44
C LEU A 26 -12.48 -3.80 20.21
N THR A 27 -13.19 -2.78 19.72
CA THR A 27 -13.27 -1.48 20.39
C THR A 27 -14.04 -1.55 21.71
N HIS A 28 -14.88 -2.57 21.92
CA HIS A 28 -15.62 -2.78 23.17
C HIS A 28 -14.91 -3.72 24.15
N VAL A 29 -13.96 -4.54 23.66
CA VAL A 29 -13.14 -5.44 24.50
C VAL A 29 -11.94 -4.70 25.12
N VAL A 30 -11.43 -3.67 24.43
CA VAL A 30 -10.34 -2.85 24.97
C VAL A 30 -10.84 -2.09 26.20
N PRO A 31 -10.13 -2.17 27.34
CA PRO A 31 -10.57 -1.57 28.61
C PRO A 31 -10.35 -0.05 28.63
N ALA A 32 -10.86 0.64 27.63
CA ALA A 32 -10.89 2.09 27.57
C ALA A 32 -12.35 2.53 27.38
N ASP A 33 -12.81 3.45 28.24
CA ASP A 33 -14.18 4.00 28.16
C ASP A 33 -14.23 5.13 27.12
N PRO A 34 -14.83 4.93 25.93
CA PRO A 34 -14.89 5.95 24.90
C PRO A 34 -15.55 7.25 25.37
N ALA A 35 -16.54 7.14 26.26
CA ALA A 35 -17.22 8.33 26.80
C ALA A 35 -16.28 9.14 27.70
N LYS A 36 -15.42 8.47 28.47
CA LYS A 36 -14.44 9.14 29.33
C LYS A 36 -13.33 9.80 28.52
N LEU A 37 -12.87 9.14 27.47
CA LEU A 37 -11.87 9.69 26.54
C LEU A 37 -12.43 10.94 25.82
N ALA A 38 -13.66 10.87 25.31
CA ALA A 38 -14.30 11.97 24.61
C ALA A 38 -14.68 13.15 25.52
N ALA A 39 -14.98 12.89 26.79
CA ALA A 39 -15.25 13.93 27.77
C ALA A 39 -14.00 14.67 28.25
N GLY A 40 -12.79 14.02 28.09
CA GLY A 40 -11.52 14.57 28.52
C GLY A 40 -11.09 14.06 29.90
N GLU A 41 -9.76 14.09 30.17
CA GLU A 41 -9.17 13.55 31.41
C GLU A 41 -9.70 14.16 32.70
N HIS A 42 -10.17 15.39 32.65
CA HIS A 42 -10.64 16.14 33.81
C HIS A 42 -12.17 16.26 33.88
N ALA A 43 -12.90 15.51 33.03
CA ALA A 43 -14.35 15.56 32.98
C ALA A 43 -14.98 14.95 34.23
N GLY A 44 -15.94 15.65 34.84
CA GLY A 44 -16.72 15.14 35.94
C GLY A 44 -17.68 14.01 35.53
N PRO A 45 -18.18 13.22 36.51
CA PRO A 45 -19.08 12.08 36.24
C PRO A 45 -20.32 12.46 35.40
N GLU A 46 -20.87 13.64 35.64
CA GLU A 46 -22.03 14.14 34.88
C GLU A 46 -21.72 14.42 33.40
N GLN A 47 -20.53 14.98 33.12
CA GLN A 47 -20.09 15.24 31.75
C GLN A 47 -19.83 13.91 30.99
N VAL A 48 -19.19 12.93 31.64
CA VAL A 48 -19.01 11.59 31.09
C VAL A 48 -20.36 10.91 30.80
N ALA A 49 -21.34 11.03 31.73
CA ALA A 49 -22.67 10.47 31.52
C ALA A 49 -23.43 11.16 30.38
N ALA A 50 -23.28 12.47 30.21
CA ALA A 50 -23.85 13.21 29.09
C ALA A 50 -23.27 12.78 27.74
N VAL A 51 -21.94 12.63 27.65
CA VAL A 51 -21.23 12.14 26.46
C VAL A 51 -21.64 10.68 26.16
N ARG A 52 -21.69 9.82 27.17
CA ARG A 52 -22.16 8.43 27.04
C ARG A 52 -23.53 8.35 26.40
N LYS A 53 -24.47 9.18 26.87
CA LYS A 53 -25.84 9.26 26.33
C LYS A 53 -25.86 9.86 24.91
N ALA A 54 -25.08 10.91 24.66
CA ALA A 54 -24.98 11.53 23.33
C ALA A 54 -24.46 10.58 22.26
N PHE A 55 -23.50 9.68 22.62
CA PHE A 55 -22.95 8.66 21.73
C PHE A 55 -23.75 7.35 21.73
N GLY A 56 -24.85 7.26 22.50
CA GLY A 56 -25.65 6.05 22.59
C GLY A 56 -24.96 4.85 23.20
N LEU A 57 -23.90 5.07 23.98
CA LEU A 57 -23.11 4.02 24.64
C LEU A 57 -23.81 3.42 25.87
N ASP A 58 -24.96 3.93 26.24
CA ASP A 58 -25.87 3.42 27.27
C ASP A 58 -26.82 2.34 26.74
N ARG A 59 -26.89 2.16 25.42
CA ARG A 59 -27.76 1.18 24.76
C ARG A 59 -27.14 -0.22 24.74
N PRO A 60 -27.96 -1.29 24.54
CA PRO A 60 -27.45 -2.64 24.32
C PRO A 60 -26.50 -2.71 23.12
N LEU A 61 -25.43 -3.51 23.21
CA LEU A 61 -24.40 -3.64 22.13
C LEU A 61 -24.97 -3.92 20.73
N PRO A 62 -26.01 -4.78 20.54
CA PRO A 62 -26.59 -4.97 19.22
C PRO A 62 -27.22 -3.71 18.63
N GLU A 63 -27.82 -2.87 19.47
CA GLU A 63 -28.42 -1.61 19.05
C GLU A 63 -27.33 -0.59 18.67
N GLN A 64 -26.26 -0.50 19.45
CA GLN A 64 -25.10 0.34 19.13
C GLN A 64 -24.50 -0.05 17.78
N TYR A 65 -24.34 -1.36 17.51
CA TYR A 65 -23.82 -1.84 16.24
C TYR A 65 -24.75 -1.50 15.07
N LEU A 66 -26.06 -1.65 15.22
CA LEU A 66 -27.02 -1.26 14.18
C LEU A 66 -26.98 0.24 13.88
N ILE A 67 -26.90 1.08 14.90
CA ILE A 67 -26.75 2.54 14.74
C ILE A 67 -25.46 2.84 13.97
N TYR A 68 -24.34 2.21 14.37
CA TYR A 68 -23.06 2.35 13.67
C TYR A 68 -23.16 1.96 12.19
N LEU A 69 -23.83 0.85 11.87
CA LEU A 69 -24.03 0.42 10.47
C LEU A 69 -24.88 1.43 9.67
N VAL A 70 -25.91 2.01 10.29
CA VAL A 70 -26.74 3.04 9.64
C VAL A 70 -25.90 4.28 9.32
N HIS A 71 -25.09 4.77 10.26
CA HIS A 71 -24.16 5.87 10.02
C HIS A 71 -23.18 5.55 8.88
N LEU A 72 -22.61 4.35 8.91
CA LEU A 72 -21.64 3.88 7.90
C LEU A 72 -22.24 3.89 6.48
N VAL A 73 -23.49 3.40 6.32
CA VAL A 73 -24.17 3.38 5.01
C VAL A 73 -24.44 4.80 4.48
N HIS A 74 -24.61 5.78 5.36
CA HIS A 74 -24.73 7.19 4.99
C HIS A 74 -23.38 7.89 4.78
N GLY A 75 -22.25 7.17 4.90
CA GLY A 75 -20.91 7.72 4.75
C GLY A 75 -20.42 8.50 5.98
N ASP A 76 -21.10 8.38 7.10
CA ASP A 76 -20.69 8.96 8.36
C ASP A 76 -19.81 7.94 9.12
N PHE A 77 -18.50 8.18 9.10
CA PHE A 77 -17.49 7.39 9.82
C PHE A 77 -17.24 7.94 11.24
N GLY A 78 -17.99 8.95 11.66
CA GLY A 78 -17.80 9.67 12.91
C GLY A 78 -16.74 10.78 12.81
N THR A 79 -16.40 11.32 13.96
CA THR A 79 -15.38 12.38 14.12
C THR A 79 -14.18 11.84 14.85
N SER A 80 -12.98 12.29 14.45
CA SER A 80 -11.73 12.01 15.16
C SER A 80 -11.61 12.93 16.36
N MET A 81 -11.32 12.36 17.52
CA MET A 81 -11.05 13.14 18.74
C MET A 81 -9.72 13.88 18.65
N ARG A 82 -8.76 13.34 17.91
CA ARG A 82 -7.42 13.91 17.74
C ARG A 82 -7.40 15.09 16.78
N THR A 83 -8.02 14.95 15.61
CA THR A 83 -8.02 15.99 14.56
C THR A 83 -9.20 16.96 14.70
N ASN A 84 -10.22 16.62 15.48
CA ASN A 84 -11.52 17.32 15.56
C ASN A 84 -12.21 17.48 14.19
N SER A 85 -11.90 16.58 13.25
CA SER A 85 -12.43 16.56 11.89
C SER A 85 -13.30 15.34 11.64
N SER A 86 -14.14 15.38 10.60
CA SER A 86 -14.80 14.18 10.09
C SER A 86 -13.75 13.15 9.66
N VAL A 87 -13.89 11.89 10.09
CA VAL A 87 -13.02 10.80 9.67
C VAL A 87 -12.98 10.67 8.15
N LEU A 88 -14.09 10.90 7.45
CA LEU A 88 -14.15 10.87 6.00
C LEU A 88 -13.23 11.93 5.36
N ASP A 89 -13.16 13.13 5.91
CA ASP A 89 -12.30 14.20 5.40
C ASP A 89 -10.82 13.92 5.71
N ASP A 90 -10.53 13.36 6.89
CA ASP A 90 -9.20 12.87 7.23
C ASP A 90 -8.77 11.76 6.26
N LEU A 91 -9.61 10.76 6.02
CA LEU A 91 -9.32 9.69 5.06
C LEU A 91 -9.03 10.25 3.66
N ARG A 92 -9.83 11.21 3.19
CA ARG A 92 -9.57 11.89 1.92
C ARG A 92 -8.23 12.61 1.91
N THR A 93 -7.79 13.14 3.03
CA THR A 93 -6.54 13.90 3.15
C THR A 93 -5.32 12.99 3.18
N TYR A 94 -5.37 11.91 3.94
CA TYR A 94 -4.23 10.99 4.12
C TYR A 94 -4.11 9.92 3.03
N PHE A 95 -5.22 9.49 2.42
CA PHE A 95 -5.24 8.42 1.42
C PHE A 95 -4.35 8.68 0.19
N PRO A 96 -4.35 9.88 -0.43
CA PRO A 96 -3.50 10.14 -1.59
C PRO A 96 -2.00 9.94 -1.31
N ALA A 97 -1.54 10.26 -0.11
CA ALA A 97 -0.14 10.07 0.27
C ALA A 97 0.26 8.59 0.29
N THR A 98 -0.60 7.73 0.83
CA THR A 98 -0.41 6.28 0.83
C THR A 98 -0.40 5.71 -0.59
N ILE A 99 -1.33 6.16 -1.45
CA ILE A 99 -1.38 5.73 -2.86
C ILE A 99 -0.13 6.17 -3.60
N GLU A 100 0.33 7.40 -3.43
CA GLU A 100 1.54 7.92 -4.07
C GLU A 100 2.77 7.08 -3.69
N LEU A 101 2.95 6.80 -2.41
CA LEU A 101 4.05 5.97 -1.91
C LEU A 101 3.96 4.52 -2.41
N THR A 102 2.78 3.90 -2.31
CA THR A 102 2.59 2.49 -2.70
C THR A 102 2.75 2.30 -4.21
N THR A 103 2.21 3.21 -5.02
CA THR A 103 2.34 3.15 -6.48
C THR A 103 3.77 3.40 -6.93
N SER A 104 4.48 4.32 -6.29
CA SER A 104 5.90 4.59 -6.56
C SER A 104 6.76 3.38 -6.20
N ALA A 105 6.53 2.75 -5.05
CA ALA A 105 7.22 1.53 -4.65
C ALA A 105 6.95 0.36 -5.60
N MET A 106 5.71 0.21 -6.05
CA MET A 106 5.34 -0.81 -7.04
C MET A 106 6.00 -0.55 -8.40
N LEU A 107 6.07 0.70 -8.83
CA LEU A 107 6.77 1.09 -10.06
C LEU A 107 8.26 0.74 -9.99
N VAL A 108 8.93 1.06 -8.89
CA VAL A 108 10.34 0.69 -8.66
C VAL A 108 10.50 -0.83 -8.63
N THR A 109 9.59 -1.56 -7.99
CA THR A 109 9.60 -3.02 -7.97
C THR A 109 9.52 -3.61 -9.38
N VAL A 110 8.65 -3.09 -10.23
CA VAL A 110 8.51 -3.55 -11.63
C VAL A 110 9.74 -3.18 -12.44
N LEU A 111 10.17 -1.90 -12.38
CA LEU A 111 11.25 -1.36 -13.20
C LEU A 111 12.63 -1.95 -12.84
N LEU A 112 12.84 -2.37 -11.60
CA LEU A 112 14.10 -2.96 -11.16
C LEU A 112 14.00 -4.46 -10.96
N GLY A 113 12.94 -4.97 -10.34
CA GLY A 113 12.79 -6.39 -9.99
C GLY A 113 12.67 -7.29 -11.24
N VAL A 114 11.85 -6.90 -12.20
CA VAL A 114 11.67 -7.69 -13.44
C VAL A 114 12.97 -7.72 -14.28
N PRO A 115 13.64 -6.59 -14.58
CA PRO A 115 14.92 -6.63 -15.27
C PRO A 115 16.02 -7.38 -14.52
N LEU A 116 16.13 -7.21 -13.20
CA LEU A 116 17.11 -7.96 -12.39
C LEU A 116 16.89 -9.47 -12.49
N GLY A 117 15.64 -9.93 -12.40
CA GLY A 117 15.29 -11.33 -12.59
C GLY A 117 15.62 -11.84 -13.99
N MET A 118 15.33 -11.05 -15.03
CA MET A 118 15.65 -11.37 -16.41
C MET A 118 17.17 -11.47 -16.62
N ILE A 119 17.95 -10.49 -16.14
CA ILE A 119 19.42 -10.46 -16.25
C ILE A 119 20.02 -11.67 -15.52
N GLY A 120 19.51 -12.00 -14.32
CA GLY A 120 19.94 -13.20 -13.59
C GLY A 120 19.65 -14.50 -14.33
N ALA A 121 18.51 -14.59 -15.05
CA ALA A 121 18.18 -15.77 -15.85
C ALA A 121 19.07 -15.92 -17.10
N ILE A 122 19.34 -14.82 -17.80
CA ILE A 122 20.18 -14.79 -18.99
C ILE A 122 21.63 -15.14 -18.64
N GLY A 123 22.15 -14.58 -17.56
CA GLY A 123 23.52 -14.81 -17.08
C GLY A 123 23.65 -15.98 -16.11
N ARG A 124 22.81 -17.01 -16.22
CA ARG A 124 22.78 -18.17 -15.32
C ARG A 124 24.15 -18.71 -14.97
N GLY A 125 24.47 -18.77 -13.66
CA GLY A 125 25.75 -19.25 -13.14
C GLY A 125 26.92 -18.26 -13.28
N GLY A 126 26.68 -17.07 -13.85
CA GLY A 126 27.68 -16.01 -13.99
C GLY A 126 27.57 -14.94 -12.91
N LEU A 127 28.41 -13.92 -13.02
CA LEU A 127 28.45 -12.79 -12.06
C LEU A 127 27.13 -12.02 -11.98
N SER A 128 26.46 -11.80 -13.11
CA SER A 128 25.15 -11.13 -13.17
C SER A 128 24.06 -11.89 -12.41
N ASP A 129 24.08 -13.21 -12.48
CA ASP A 129 23.19 -14.08 -11.70
C ASP A 129 23.50 -13.98 -10.21
N LEU A 130 24.76 -14.01 -9.84
CA LEU A 130 25.20 -13.87 -8.45
C LEU A 130 24.75 -12.52 -7.87
N ILE A 131 24.97 -11.42 -8.59
CA ILE A 131 24.54 -10.08 -8.18
C ILE A 131 23.01 -10.00 -8.00
N ALA A 132 22.25 -10.54 -8.96
CA ALA A 132 20.78 -10.55 -8.87
C ALA A 132 20.29 -11.36 -7.67
N GLN A 133 20.93 -12.49 -7.35
CA GLN A 133 20.60 -13.30 -6.18
C GLN A 133 20.97 -12.59 -4.88
N PHE A 134 22.17 -12.00 -4.78
CA PHE A 134 22.58 -11.24 -3.60
C PHE A 134 21.67 -10.04 -3.34
N ALA A 135 21.34 -9.25 -4.37
CA ALA A 135 20.42 -8.14 -4.25
C ALA A 135 19.03 -8.59 -3.75
N SER A 136 18.57 -9.76 -4.23
CA SER A 136 17.32 -10.35 -3.77
C SER A 136 17.38 -10.84 -2.31
N LEU A 137 18.50 -11.44 -1.89
CA LEU A 137 18.67 -11.91 -0.52
C LEU A 137 18.81 -10.75 0.47
N ALA A 138 19.59 -9.73 0.12
CA ALA A 138 19.76 -8.55 0.96
C ALA A 138 18.40 -7.88 1.29
N GLY A 139 17.52 -7.78 0.30
CA GLY A 139 16.19 -7.21 0.48
C GLY A 139 15.27 -7.97 1.45
N LEU A 140 15.51 -9.26 1.66
CA LEU A 140 14.72 -10.10 2.58
C LEU A 140 15.35 -10.26 3.97
N SER A 141 16.65 -9.99 4.08
CA SER A 141 17.41 -10.24 5.31
C SER A 141 17.22 -9.13 6.35
N PHE A 142 16.89 -7.92 5.91
CA PHE A 142 16.71 -6.78 6.80
C PHE A 142 15.22 -6.54 7.10
N PRO A 143 14.85 -6.39 8.37
CA PRO A 143 13.54 -5.84 8.71
C PRO A 143 13.38 -4.45 8.05
N ILE A 144 12.20 -4.19 7.46
CA ILE A 144 11.93 -2.96 6.70
C ILE A 144 12.24 -1.68 7.49
N PHE A 145 11.96 -1.69 8.80
CA PHE A 145 12.22 -0.54 9.66
C PHE A 145 13.71 -0.28 9.86
N VAL A 146 14.53 -1.33 10.01
CA VAL A 146 15.99 -1.18 10.12
C VAL A 146 16.55 -0.60 8.85
N PHE A 147 16.11 -1.11 7.69
CA PHE A 147 16.55 -0.61 6.40
C PHE A 147 16.14 0.86 6.20
N GLY A 148 14.92 1.24 6.54
CA GLY A 148 14.45 2.63 6.46
C GLY A 148 15.30 3.59 7.30
N ILE A 149 15.58 3.23 8.55
CA ILE A 149 16.44 4.02 9.44
C ILE A 149 17.87 4.11 8.90
N LEU A 150 18.42 3.02 8.36
CA LEU A 150 19.75 3.05 7.73
C LEU A 150 19.78 3.96 6.51
N MET A 151 18.73 3.95 5.67
CA MET A 151 18.62 4.86 4.52
C MET A 151 18.58 6.33 4.97
N GLN A 152 17.82 6.67 6.01
CA GLN A 152 17.80 8.00 6.58
C GLN A 152 19.19 8.40 7.12
N LEU A 153 19.84 7.51 7.87
CA LEU A 153 21.16 7.79 8.45
C LEU A 153 22.21 8.05 7.38
N ILE A 154 22.25 7.20 6.34
CA ILE A 154 23.27 7.29 5.29
C ILE A 154 22.98 8.49 4.38
N PHE A 155 21.79 8.55 3.79
CA PHE A 155 21.49 9.49 2.71
C PHE A 155 21.03 10.87 3.19
N SER A 156 20.40 10.97 4.35
CA SER A 156 19.97 12.26 4.87
C SER A 156 20.96 12.84 5.89
N ARG A 157 21.55 12.00 6.79
CA ARG A 157 22.38 12.51 7.87
C ARG A 157 23.87 12.57 7.54
N TRP A 158 24.42 11.55 6.87
CA TRP A 158 25.86 11.51 6.55
C TRP A 158 26.19 12.15 5.22
N LEU A 159 25.41 11.88 4.18
CA LEU A 159 25.66 12.37 2.83
C LEU A 159 24.94 13.68 2.52
N ASP A 160 23.88 14.00 3.26
CA ASP A 160 23.00 15.16 3.02
C ASP A 160 22.50 15.27 1.57
N TRP A 161 22.19 14.10 0.96
CA TRP A 161 21.74 14.03 -0.43
C TRP A 161 20.22 14.09 -0.54
N LEU A 162 19.50 13.52 0.43
CA LEU A 162 18.05 13.34 0.38
C LEU A 162 17.40 13.79 1.68
N PRO A 163 16.16 14.29 1.61
CA PRO A 163 15.41 14.72 2.78
C PRO A 163 15.17 13.58 3.77
N LEU A 164 15.10 13.91 5.06
CA LEU A 164 14.93 12.92 6.12
C LEU A 164 13.51 12.37 6.19
N ALA A 165 12.48 13.22 6.03
CA ALA A 165 11.10 12.91 6.35
C ALA A 165 10.12 13.85 5.64
N SER A 166 8.80 13.57 5.76
CA SER A 166 7.72 14.37 5.18
C SER A 166 7.59 14.24 3.66
N ARG A 167 6.64 14.97 3.05
CA ARG A 167 6.40 14.99 1.59
C ARG A 167 6.99 16.22 0.89
N LEU A 168 7.31 17.27 1.64
CA LEU A 168 7.89 18.52 1.17
C LEU A 168 8.83 19.07 2.21
N ALA A 169 9.69 20.01 1.82
CA ALA A 169 10.58 20.72 2.73
C ALA A 169 9.78 21.60 3.71
N THR A 170 10.35 21.79 4.90
CA THR A 170 9.71 22.60 5.93
C THR A 170 9.49 24.03 5.45
N GLY A 171 8.24 24.50 5.53
CA GLY A 171 7.86 25.85 5.08
C GLY A 171 7.43 25.94 3.62
N GLU A 172 7.55 24.89 2.83
CA GLU A 172 6.95 24.85 1.50
C GLU A 172 5.42 24.71 1.58
N VAL A 173 4.73 25.45 0.73
CA VAL A 173 3.26 25.38 0.62
C VAL A 173 2.91 24.22 -0.29
N PRO A 174 2.04 23.29 0.14
CA PRO A 174 1.62 22.18 -0.71
C PRO A 174 1.01 22.65 -2.04
N PRO A 175 1.11 21.84 -3.10
CA PRO A 175 0.48 22.15 -4.38
C PRO A 175 -1.03 22.30 -4.22
N SER A 176 -1.66 23.08 -5.11
CA SER A 176 -3.12 23.16 -5.18
C SER A 176 -3.66 21.75 -5.32
N ARG A 177 -4.53 21.35 -4.41
CA ARG A 177 -5.05 19.99 -4.32
C ARG A 177 -6.02 19.71 -5.48
N ILE A 178 -5.55 19.01 -6.50
CA ILE A 178 -6.38 18.49 -7.61
C ILE A 178 -6.63 17.00 -7.38
N THR A 179 -5.55 16.23 -7.26
CA THR A 179 -5.60 14.77 -7.00
C THR A 179 -5.19 14.42 -5.57
N GLY A 180 -4.43 15.29 -4.91
CA GLY A 180 -3.78 15.06 -3.62
C GLY A 180 -2.46 14.29 -3.73
N LEU A 181 -2.05 13.88 -4.94
CA LEU A 181 -0.75 13.30 -5.23
C LEU A 181 0.21 14.45 -5.52
N PHE A 182 1.19 14.68 -4.66
CA PHE A 182 2.03 15.88 -4.76
C PHE A 182 2.87 15.93 -6.05
N VAL A 183 3.34 14.77 -6.52
CA VAL A 183 4.06 14.67 -7.80
C VAL A 183 3.14 15.05 -8.96
N VAL A 184 1.92 14.51 -9.00
CA VAL A 184 0.95 14.78 -10.07
C VAL A 184 0.47 16.23 -10.01
N ASP A 185 0.11 16.71 -8.82
CA ASP A 185 -0.42 18.06 -8.64
C ASP A 185 0.65 19.11 -8.95
N SER A 186 1.94 18.86 -8.63
CA SER A 186 3.06 19.74 -8.99
C SER A 186 3.30 19.76 -10.52
N LEU A 187 3.15 18.61 -11.19
CA LEU A 187 3.22 18.53 -12.66
C LEU A 187 2.09 19.32 -13.31
N LEU A 188 0.86 19.16 -12.82
CA LEU A 188 -0.31 19.86 -13.34
C LEU A 188 -0.24 21.38 -13.11
N ALA A 189 0.36 21.80 -11.98
CA ALA A 189 0.60 23.19 -11.66
C ALA A 189 1.78 23.81 -12.43
N GLY A 190 2.58 23.02 -13.18
CA GLY A 190 3.78 23.50 -13.85
C GLY A 190 4.88 23.99 -12.91
N ASN A 191 4.85 23.60 -11.63
CA ASN A 191 5.81 24.04 -10.62
C ASN A 191 6.98 23.05 -10.51
N GLY A 192 8.05 23.30 -11.25
CA GLY A 192 9.23 22.43 -11.29
C GLY A 192 9.98 22.35 -9.95
N ALA A 193 10.04 23.43 -9.17
CA ALA A 193 10.71 23.41 -7.87
C ALA A 193 9.98 22.49 -6.88
N MET A 194 8.66 22.61 -6.83
CA MET A 194 7.83 21.77 -5.98
C MET A 194 7.84 20.29 -6.42
N LEU A 195 7.83 20.04 -7.74
CA LEU A 195 7.99 18.70 -8.28
C LEU A 195 9.32 18.08 -7.83
N GLN A 196 10.41 18.83 -7.91
CA GLN A 196 11.72 18.37 -7.44
C GLN A 196 11.71 18.07 -5.95
N SER A 197 11.14 18.96 -5.13
CA SER A 197 11.02 18.72 -3.68
C SER A 197 10.21 17.46 -3.39
N ALA A 198 9.02 17.30 -3.99
CA ALA A 198 8.18 16.12 -3.82
C ALA A 198 8.89 14.82 -4.23
N LEU A 199 9.59 14.82 -5.37
CA LEU A 199 10.34 13.66 -5.84
C LEU A 199 11.49 13.30 -4.88
N LEU A 200 12.27 14.27 -4.41
CA LEU A 200 13.37 14.01 -3.48
C LEU A 200 12.88 13.41 -2.17
N HIS A 201 11.77 13.91 -1.61
CA HIS A 201 11.17 13.37 -0.39
C HIS A 201 10.59 11.96 -0.60
N LEU A 202 10.14 11.63 -1.81
CA LEU A 202 9.56 10.34 -2.15
C LEU A 202 10.63 9.23 -2.32
N VAL A 203 11.90 9.55 -2.62
CA VAL A 203 12.95 8.56 -2.94
C VAL A 203 13.16 7.55 -1.81
N LEU A 204 13.52 8.01 -0.61
CA LEU A 204 13.88 7.13 0.50
C LEU A 204 12.72 6.23 0.95
N PRO A 205 11.50 6.78 1.19
CA PRO A 205 10.34 5.96 1.51
C PRO A 205 10.02 4.93 0.43
N THR A 206 10.07 5.33 -0.85
CA THR A 206 9.81 4.45 -2.00
C THR A 206 10.81 3.31 -2.08
N VAL A 207 12.11 3.58 -1.99
CA VAL A 207 13.15 2.54 -2.03
C VAL A 207 13.02 1.60 -0.84
N THR A 208 12.73 2.13 0.35
CA THR A 208 12.52 1.33 1.55
C THR A 208 11.33 0.37 1.40
N LEU A 209 10.20 0.89 0.92
CA LEU A 209 9.00 0.09 0.73
C LEU A 209 9.16 -0.92 -0.42
N ALA A 210 9.79 -0.51 -1.53
CA ALA A 210 10.01 -1.36 -2.70
C ALA A 210 10.93 -2.56 -2.40
N LEU A 211 11.88 -2.43 -1.48
CA LEU A 211 12.86 -3.48 -1.18
C LEU A 211 12.18 -4.80 -0.79
N ALA A 212 11.10 -4.74 -0.01
CA ALA A 212 10.34 -5.91 0.43
C ALA A 212 9.70 -6.69 -0.74
N SER A 213 9.32 -5.98 -1.82
CA SER A 213 8.64 -6.55 -2.99
C SER A 213 9.59 -6.86 -4.14
N LEU A 214 10.71 -6.16 -4.23
CA LEU A 214 11.68 -6.30 -5.31
C LEU A 214 12.30 -7.70 -5.33
N ALA A 215 12.67 -8.22 -4.18
CA ALA A 215 13.32 -9.52 -4.06
C ALA A 215 12.42 -10.70 -4.52
N PRO A 216 11.16 -10.83 -4.07
CA PRO A 216 10.24 -11.84 -4.61
C PRO A 216 9.98 -11.68 -6.11
N ALA A 217 9.82 -10.44 -6.60
CA ALA A 217 9.59 -10.16 -8.02
C ALA A 217 10.79 -10.60 -8.89
N ALA A 218 12.01 -10.22 -8.49
CA ALA A 218 13.23 -10.61 -9.21
C ALA A 218 13.44 -12.12 -9.22
N ARG A 219 13.23 -12.78 -8.07
CA ARG A 219 13.40 -14.23 -7.93
C ARG A 219 12.41 -15.01 -8.78
N LEU A 220 11.13 -14.65 -8.75
CA LEU A 220 10.14 -15.34 -9.57
C LEU A 220 10.36 -15.09 -11.05
N THR A 221 10.67 -13.84 -11.45
CA THR A 221 11.00 -13.52 -12.84
C THR A 221 12.17 -14.38 -13.32
N ARG A 222 13.22 -14.50 -12.50
CA ARG A 222 14.39 -15.35 -12.83
C ARG A 222 14.01 -16.82 -13.01
N SER A 223 13.30 -17.42 -12.05
CA SER A 223 12.91 -18.83 -12.11
C SER A 223 12.02 -19.13 -13.30
N THR A 224 11.02 -18.31 -13.54
CA THR A 224 10.12 -18.46 -14.68
C THR A 224 10.83 -18.29 -16.02
N MET A 225 11.70 -17.27 -16.13
CA MET A 225 12.52 -17.09 -17.33
C MET A 225 13.42 -18.30 -17.61
N LEU A 226 14.07 -18.88 -16.60
CA LEU A 226 14.90 -20.07 -16.75
C LEU A 226 14.08 -21.26 -17.27
N GLU A 227 12.88 -21.47 -16.77
CA GLU A 227 11.98 -22.53 -17.22
C GLU A 227 11.57 -22.31 -18.69
N ILE A 228 11.15 -21.09 -19.03
CA ILE A 228 10.70 -20.75 -20.38
C ILE A 228 11.81 -20.86 -21.42
N LEU A 229 13.03 -20.42 -21.08
CA LEU A 229 14.16 -20.45 -22.00
C LEU A 229 14.61 -21.88 -22.38
N THR A 230 14.17 -22.90 -21.65
CA THR A 230 14.42 -24.32 -21.98
C THR A 230 13.38 -24.94 -22.92
N GLN A 231 12.28 -24.26 -23.21
CA GLN A 231 11.17 -24.77 -24.02
C GLN A 231 11.54 -24.91 -25.52
N ASP A 232 10.93 -25.89 -26.20
CA ASP A 232 11.24 -26.21 -27.59
C ASP A 232 10.96 -25.08 -28.58
N TYR A 233 9.94 -24.26 -28.35
CA TYR A 233 9.65 -23.10 -29.20
C TYR A 233 10.76 -22.03 -29.10
N VAL A 234 11.45 -21.92 -27.96
CA VAL A 234 12.58 -21.01 -27.78
C VAL A 234 13.80 -21.59 -28.51
N ARG A 235 14.03 -22.92 -28.42
CA ARG A 235 15.10 -23.59 -29.21
C ARG A 235 14.87 -23.39 -30.70
N THR A 236 13.62 -23.48 -31.18
CA THR A 236 13.26 -23.21 -32.57
C THR A 236 13.57 -21.77 -32.97
N ALA A 237 13.32 -20.80 -32.08
CA ALA A 237 13.67 -19.40 -32.35
C ALA A 237 15.18 -19.20 -32.50
N TRP A 238 15.97 -19.87 -31.66
CA TRP A 238 17.44 -19.88 -31.78
C TRP A 238 17.91 -20.53 -33.09
N ALA A 239 17.33 -21.69 -33.44
CA ALA A 239 17.67 -22.40 -34.68
C ALA A 239 17.36 -21.58 -35.94
N LYS A 240 16.36 -20.68 -35.88
CA LYS A 240 16.02 -19.73 -36.95
C LYS A 240 16.94 -18.51 -37.00
N GLY A 241 18.00 -18.43 -36.18
CA GLY A 241 18.95 -17.33 -36.15
C GLY A 241 18.41 -16.02 -35.59
N MET A 242 17.37 -16.05 -34.75
CA MET A 242 16.83 -14.83 -34.16
C MET A 242 17.84 -14.16 -33.22
N ALA A 243 17.89 -12.83 -33.26
CA ALA A 243 18.77 -12.04 -32.40
C ALA A 243 18.45 -12.32 -30.89
N PRO A 244 19.46 -12.48 -30.02
CA PRO A 244 19.29 -12.82 -28.60
C PRO A 244 18.28 -11.95 -27.86
N VAL A 245 18.35 -10.63 -28.04
CA VAL A 245 17.41 -9.67 -27.41
C VAL A 245 15.96 -9.97 -27.79
N ARG A 246 15.71 -10.34 -29.06
CA ARG A 246 14.36 -10.69 -29.52
C ARG A 246 13.87 -12.00 -28.91
N VAL A 247 14.75 -12.98 -28.75
CA VAL A 247 14.42 -14.25 -28.07
C VAL A 247 14.08 -13.99 -26.62
N TYR A 248 14.92 -13.25 -25.89
CA TYR A 248 14.71 -12.99 -24.47
C TYR A 248 13.46 -12.15 -24.19
N LEU A 249 13.22 -11.08 -24.96
CA LEU A 249 12.07 -10.20 -24.72
C LEU A 249 10.77 -10.79 -25.26
N ARG A 250 10.76 -11.25 -26.53
CA ARG A 250 9.53 -11.67 -27.22
C ARG A 250 9.10 -13.09 -26.86
N HIS A 251 10.04 -14.01 -26.70
CA HIS A 251 9.77 -15.42 -26.41
C HIS A 251 9.97 -15.77 -24.95
N GLY A 252 10.93 -15.13 -24.27
CA GLY A 252 11.19 -15.31 -22.84
C GLY A 252 10.24 -14.49 -21.98
N LEU A 253 10.50 -13.18 -21.85
CA LEU A 253 9.81 -12.29 -20.92
C LEU A 253 8.29 -12.23 -21.16
N ARG A 254 7.85 -12.12 -22.42
CA ARG A 254 6.43 -12.06 -22.73
C ARG A 254 5.63 -13.27 -22.20
N ASN A 255 6.22 -14.45 -22.23
CA ASN A 255 5.58 -15.66 -21.70
C ASN A 255 5.77 -15.78 -20.18
N ALA A 256 6.82 -15.17 -19.62
CA ALA A 256 7.04 -15.08 -18.18
C ALA A 256 6.11 -14.06 -17.50
N LEU A 257 5.55 -13.11 -18.26
CA LEU A 257 4.72 -12.03 -17.69
C LEU A 257 3.51 -12.55 -16.90
N ILE A 258 2.89 -13.66 -17.32
CA ILE A 258 1.70 -14.19 -16.62
C ILE A 258 2.01 -14.55 -15.17
N PRO A 259 2.98 -15.46 -14.86
CA PRO A 259 3.36 -15.75 -13.47
C PRO A 259 3.96 -14.53 -12.75
N VAL A 260 4.70 -13.67 -13.47
CA VAL A 260 5.28 -12.46 -12.89
C VAL A 260 4.20 -11.48 -12.46
N LEU A 261 3.18 -11.24 -13.28
CA LEU A 261 2.04 -10.41 -12.91
C LEU A 261 1.29 -10.96 -11.69
N THR A 262 1.22 -12.30 -11.55
CA THR A 262 0.65 -12.93 -10.36
C THR A 262 1.35 -12.50 -9.08
N ILE A 263 2.67 -12.59 -9.05
CA ILE A 263 3.42 -12.21 -7.85
C ILE A 263 3.37 -10.70 -7.61
N LEU A 264 3.47 -9.90 -8.67
CA LEU A 264 3.36 -8.44 -8.56
C LEU A 264 2.02 -8.03 -7.96
N ALA A 265 0.96 -8.70 -8.34
CA ALA A 265 -0.36 -8.52 -7.79
C ALA A 265 -0.45 -8.84 -6.29
N LEU A 266 0.13 -9.98 -5.88
CA LEU A 266 0.24 -10.33 -4.46
C LEU A 266 1.09 -9.32 -3.69
N GLN A 267 2.14 -8.77 -4.33
CA GLN A 267 2.99 -7.75 -3.72
C GLN A 267 2.27 -6.42 -3.47
N VAL A 268 1.29 -6.02 -4.28
CA VAL A 268 0.48 -4.82 -4.00
C VAL A 268 -0.20 -4.94 -2.63
N SER A 269 -0.77 -6.11 -2.34
CA SER A 269 -1.40 -6.37 -1.04
C SER A 269 -0.38 -6.35 0.11
N ALA A 270 0.80 -6.91 -0.09
CA ALA A 270 1.88 -6.90 0.89
C ALA A 270 2.42 -5.47 1.14
N LEU A 271 2.52 -4.65 0.10
CA LEU A 271 2.92 -3.24 0.20
C LEU A 271 1.93 -2.44 1.05
N LEU A 272 0.63 -2.67 0.91
CA LEU A 272 -0.40 -2.00 1.72
C LEU A 272 -0.24 -2.34 3.22
N GLY A 273 0.22 -3.55 3.57
CA GLY A 273 0.56 -3.89 4.95
C GLY A 273 1.88 -3.27 5.44
N GLY A 274 2.89 -3.21 4.58
CA GLY A 274 4.21 -2.66 4.89
C GLY A 274 4.28 -1.14 4.94
N VAL A 275 3.37 -0.46 4.26
CA VAL A 275 3.36 1.00 4.14
C VAL A 275 3.23 1.71 5.50
N PHE A 276 2.51 1.14 6.46
CA PHE A 276 2.34 1.70 7.81
C PHE A 276 3.65 1.98 8.51
N VAL A 277 4.57 1.01 8.46
CA VAL A 277 5.89 1.12 9.09
C VAL A 277 6.74 2.19 8.39
N VAL A 278 6.70 2.23 7.08
CA VAL A 278 7.46 3.21 6.28
C VAL A 278 6.92 4.62 6.49
N GLU A 279 5.60 4.80 6.50
CA GLU A 279 4.97 6.09 6.77
C GLU A 279 5.33 6.62 8.16
N LEU A 280 5.38 5.73 9.16
CA LEU A 280 5.80 6.11 10.51
C LEU A 280 7.27 6.56 10.56
N ILE A 281 8.18 5.80 9.93
CA ILE A 281 9.63 6.10 9.96
C ILE A 281 9.94 7.41 9.26
N PHE A 282 9.31 7.65 8.11
CA PHE A 282 9.56 8.84 7.30
C PHE A 282 8.61 10.00 7.60
N ALA A 283 7.79 9.91 8.68
CA ALA A 283 6.73 10.88 8.99
C ALA A 283 5.93 11.26 7.72
N TRP A 284 5.64 10.24 6.89
CA TRP A 284 4.89 10.40 5.66
C TRP A 284 3.40 10.48 5.99
N PRO A 285 2.69 11.58 5.70
CA PRO A 285 1.34 11.81 6.18
C PRO A 285 0.31 11.00 5.37
N GLY A 286 0.33 9.68 5.55
CA GLY A 286 -0.56 8.73 4.92
C GLY A 286 -1.49 8.03 5.92
N LEU A 287 -2.29 7.08 5.41
CA LEU A 287 -3.26 6.31 6.21
C LEU A 287 -2.61 5.47 7.31
N GLY A 288 -1.39 4.97 7.08
CA GLY A 288 -0.65 4.19 8.06
C GLY A 288 -0.26 5.04 9.27
N LEU A 289 0.34 6.21 9.03
CA LEU A 289 0.69 7.15 10.10
C LEU A 289 -0.58 7.59 10.84
N TYR A 290 -1.64 7.98 10.11
CA TYR A 290 -2.93 8.36 10.69
C TYR A 290 -3.52 7.27 11.58
N SER A 291 -3.46 6.00 11.13
CA SER A 291 -3.95 4.85 11.91
C SER A 291 -3.12 4.61 13.17
N VAL A 292 -1.78 4.64 13.06
CA VAL A 292 -0.89 4.42 14.22
C VAL A 292 -1.10 5.49 15.29
N GLU A 293 -1.17 6.76 14.89
CA GLU A 293 -1.45 7.86 15.80
C GLU A 293 -2.84 7.73 16.46
N SER A 294 -3.84 7.27 15.70
CA SER A 294 -5.19 7.02 16.23
C SER A 294 -5.22 5.85 17.22
N ILE A 295 -4.42 4.79 16.97
CA ILE A 295 -4.29 3.68 17.91
C ILE A 295 -3.64 4.13 19.21
N ILE A 296 -2.57 4.92 19.15
CA ILE A 296 -1.86 5.43 20.32
C ILE A 296 -2.77 6.35 21.15
N SER A 297 -3.61 7.16 20.50
CA SER A 297 -4.56 8.06 21.16
C SER A 297 -5.90 7.40 21.52
N LEU A 298 -6.08 6.10 21.23
CA LEU A 298 -7.34 5.35 21.44
C LEU A 298 -8.53 5.99 20.73
N ASP A 299 -8.31 6.61 19.57
CA ASP A 299 -9.34 7.23 18.75
C ASP A 299 -9.98 6.18 17.83
N TYR A 300 -11.09 5.60 18.25
CA TYR A 300 -11.69 4.43 17.59
C TYR A 300 -12.30 4.74 16.22
N SER A 301 -12.93 5.91 16.04
CA SER A 301 -13.58 6.26 14.77
C SER A 301 -12.60 6.24 13.58
N PRO A 302 -11.41 6.86 13.66
CA PRO A 302 -10.37 6.74 12.64
C PRO A 302 -9.86 5.32 12.40
N ILE A 303 -9.67 4.54 13.48
CA ILE A 303 -9.21 3.15 13.37
C ILE A 303 -10.20 2.32 12.55
N MET A 304 -11.49 2.41 12.89
CA MET A 304 -12.55 1.70 12.17
C MET A 304 -12.68 2.18 10.71
N GLY A 305 -12.68 3.50 10.50
CA GLY A 305 -12.78 4.09 9.17
C GLY A 305 -11.63 3.70 8.25
N THR A 306 -10.40 3.76 8.75
CA THR A 306 -9.20 3.35 7.98
C THR A 306 -9.21 1.87 7.65
N ALA A 307 -9.55 1.00 8.60
CA ALA A 307 -9.59 -0.44 8.37
C ALA A 307 -10.67 -0.83 7.34
N LEU A 308 -11.83 -0.20 7.37
CA LEU A 308 -12.87 -0.40 6.36
C LEU A 308 -12.43 0.10 4.98
N LEU A 309 -11.82 1.29 4.89
CA LEU A 309 -11.28 1.81 3.63
C LEU A 309 -10.23 0.87 3.06
N LEU A 310 -9.28 0.40 3.87
CA LEU A 310 -8.25 -0.55 3.44
C LEU A 310 -8.87 -1.88 2.98
N THR A 311 -9.93 -2.35 3.62
CA THR A 311 -10.66 -3.56 3.20
C THR A 311 -11.26 -3.37 1.80
N VAL A 312 -11.88 -2.22 1.53
CA VAL A 312 -12.40 -1.88 0.19
C VAL A 312 -11.26 -1.87 -0.84
N ILE A 313 -10.16 -1.18 -0.52
CA ILE A 313 -9.00 -1.10 -1.42
C ILE A 313 -8.44 -2.49 -1.72
N TYR A 314 -8.28 -3.34 -0.69
CA TYR A 314 -7.79 -4.69 -0.84
C TYR A 314 -8.65 -5.52 -1.80
N VAL A 315 -9.97 -5.45 -1.67
CA VAL A 315 -10.91 -6.13 -2.57
C VAL A 315 -10.84 -5.57 -4.00
N LEU A 316 -10.73 -4.24 -4.15
CA LEU A 316 -10.62 -3.61 -5.46
C LEU A 316 -9.29 -3.93 -6.16
N VAL A 317 -8.20 -3.96 -5.41
CA VAL A 317 -6.89 -4.41 -5.92
C VAL A 317 -6.97 -5.86 -6.38
N GLY A 318 -7.54 -6.76 -5.56
CA GLY A 318 -7.75 -8.16 -5.94
C GLY A 318 -8.59 -8.29 -7.21
N LEU A 319 -9.68 -7.52 -7.32
CA LEU A 319 -10.51 -7.52 -8.53
C LEU A 319 -9.74 -7.02 -9.76
N THR A 320 -8.95 -5.96 -9.62
CA THR A 320 -8.12 -5.43 -10.72
C THR A 320 -7.13 -6.46 -11.21
N VAL A 321 -6.51 -7.17 -10.29
CA VAL A 321 -5.59 -8.27 -10.58
C VAL A 321 -6.27 -9.40 -11.36
N ASP A 322 -7.46 -9.81 -10.92
CA ASP A 322 -8.21 -10.87 -11.62
C ASP A 322 -8.62 -10.45 -13.05
N ILE A 323 -8.95 -9.17 -13.24
CA ILE A 323 -9.23 -8.62 -14.57
C ILE A 323 -7.97 -8.63 -15.45
N LEU A 324 -6.83 -8.26 -14.89
CA LEU A 324 -5.54 -8.33 -15.60
C LEU A 324 -5.20 -9.77 -15.99
N TYR A 325 -5.43 -10.75 -15.12
CA TYR A 325 -5.24 -12.17 -15.45
C TYR A 325 -6.09 -12.58 -16.66
N ALA A 326 -7.36 -12.25 -16.65
CA ALA A 326 -8.25 -12.62 -17.75
C ALA A 326 -7.87 -11.95 -19.07
N PHE A 327 -7.23 -10.77 -19.03
CA PHE A 327 -6.71 -10.08 -20.21
C PHE A 327 -5.44 -10.75 -20.77
N PHE A 328 -4.54 -11.21 -19.90
CA PHE A 328 -3.27 -11.81 -20.32
C PHE A 328 -3.37 -13.30 -20.60
N ASP A 329 -4.29 -14.04 -19.97
CA ASP A 329 -4.52 -15.46 -20.22
C ASP A 329 -5.95 -15.74 -20.69
N PRO A 330 -6.20 -15.77 -22.02
CA PRO A 330 -7.53 -16.06 -22.58
C PRO A 330 -8.00 -17.49 -22.33
N ARG A 331 -7.18 -18.37 -21.74
CA ARG A 331 -7.57 -19.75 -21.41
C ARG A 331 -8.36 -19.82 -20.09
N ILE A 332 -8.29 -18.79 -19.27
CA ILE A 332 -9.09 -18.69 -18.05
C ILE A 332 -10.53 -18.34 -18.44
N ARG A 333 -11.41 -19.34 -18.46
CA ARG A 333 -12.86 -19.16 -18.61
C ARG A 333 -13.49 -19.06 -17.23
N TYR A 334 -14.07 -17.89 -16.93
CA TYR A 334 -14.84 -17.64 -15.71
C TYR A 334 -16.31 -18.01 -15.88
#